data_fd76bd7b7f615f28f4592230a87f50b5
#
_entry.id   fd76bd7b7f615f28f4592230a87f50b5
#
_cell.length_a   1.000
_cell.length_b   1.000
_cell.length_c   1.000
_cell.angle_alpha   90.00
_cell.angle_beta   90.00
_cell.angle_gamma   90.00
#
_symmetry.space_group_name_H-M   'P 1'
#
loop_
_entity.id
_entity.type
_entity.pdbx_description
1 polymer ?
#
loop_
_entity_poly.entity_id
_entity_poly.type
_entity_poly.pdbx_seq_one_letter_code
_entity_poly.pdbx_strand_id
1 'polypeptide(L)'
;APEEYVLIKFRLGNLFFPGATFRPETVYGVTNLWLNPESMYVEANVDGEKWIVSEDSTKKLREQLRRVKIVRRFEGREVVGKFCKDPVSGRDIPILPGWFVKPESATGVVYSVPAHAPYDWLALRDLKSKPEELRKFGIDPAIIEEIEPISMIRLDGFGEFPALEVVDAMKIVDQNDPKAEEATEVIYKKEFHTGVLKEICGKYAGREVSEVKEQLIQDFKKRGIADVMYDLPEPVVCRCTTSCIVKVLADQWFLRYSDERWKEKARDCLSRMKLYPENVRKWFEDIVGWLREKACARRTGLGTPMPWTSGWMVETLSDSTIYMAYYTVSRY
;
A
#
# COMPACT_ATOMS: atom_id res chain seq x y z
N ALA A 1 0.01 -10.86 3.41
CA ALA A 1 1.44 -10.49 3.42
C ALA A 1 1.55 -8.96 3.44
N PRO A 2 2.68 -8.37 3.89
CA PRO A 2 2.91 -6.94 3.73
C PRO A 2 2.94 -6.56 2.26
N GLU A 3 2.43 -5.37 1.94
CA GLU A 3 2.40 -4.81 0.60
C GLU A 3 3.11 -3.46 0.56
N GLU A 4 3.71 -3.12 -0.57
CA GLU A 4 4.39 -1.84 -0.78
C GLU A 4 3.40 -0.81 -1.28
N TYR A 5 3.19 0.24 -0.49
CA TYR A 5 2.45 1.43 -0.91
C TYR A 5 3.40 2.47 -1.48
N VAL A 6 3.02 3.06 -2.59
CA VAL A 6 3.67 4.26 -3.12
C VAL A 6 3.04 5.48 -2.47
N LEU A 7 3.86 6.37 -1.96
CA LEU A 7 3.46 7.60 -1.29
C LEU A 7 3.66 8.77 -2.24
N ILE A 8 2.59 9.29 -2.80
CA ILE A 8 2.65 10.50 -3.66
C ILE A 8 2.60 11.73 -2.78
N LYS A 9 3.59 12.62 -2.89
CA LYS A 9 3.78 13.78 -2.00
C LYS A 9 3.10 15.04 -2.54
N PHE A 10 1.87 15.29 -2.12
CA PHE A 10 1.14 16.55 -2.40
C PHE A 10 1.67 17.66 -1.51
N ARG A 11 1.76 18.90 -1.99
CA ARG A 11 2.48 19.97 -1.30
C ARG A 11 1.59 21.16 -0.92
N LEU A 12 1.62 21.55 0.35
CA LEU A 12 1.06 22.79 0.86
C LEU A 12 2.18 23.63 1.52
N GLY A 13 2.66 24.65 0.83
CA GLY A 13 3.82 25.42 1.29
C GLY A 13 5.08 24.54 1.37
N ASN A 14 5.59 24.36 2.60
CA ASN A 14 6.75 23.50 2.90
C ASN A 14 6.34 22.13 3.50
N LEU A 15 5.05 21.85 3.55
CA LEU A 15 4.49 20.59 4.06
C LEU A 15 4.15 19.66 2.92
N PHE A 16 4.35 18.36 3.12
CA PHE A 16 3.93 17.31 2.21
C PHE A 16 2.81 16.47 2.84
N PHE A 17 1.83 16.12 2.03
CA PHE A 17 0.75 15.17 2.34
C PHE A 17 1.01 13.91 1.50
N PRO A 18 1.68 12.88 2.05
CA PRO A 18 1.99 11.67 1.30
C PRO A 18 0.74 10.77 1.17
N GLY A 19 0.05 10.88 0.06
CA GLY A 19 -1.09 10.03 -0.28
C GLY A 19 -0.63 8.61 -0.65
N ALA A 20 -1.12 7.61 0.06
CA ALA A 20 -0.73 6.22 -0.13
C ALA A 20 -1.59 5.53 -1.20
N THR A 21 -0.95 4.78 -2.10
CA THR A 21 -1.65 4.08 -3.18
C THR A 21 -0.90 2.81 -3.64
N PHE A 22 -1.66 1.86 -4.20
CA PHE A 22 -1.12 0.76 -5.00
C PHE A 22 -1.08 1.09 -6.50
N ARG A 23 -1.69 2.22 -6.90
CA ARG A 23 -1.93 2.61 -8.28
C ARG A 23 -1.34 4.00 -8.57
N PRO A 24 0.00 4.13 -8.55
CA PRO A 24 0.66 5.44 -8.69
C PRO A 24 0.39 6.14 -10.02
N GLU A 25 0.02 5.40 -11.07
CA GLU A 25 -0.40 5.94 -12.36
C GLU A 25 -1.64 6.82 -12.24
N THR A 26 -2.51 6.56 -11.26
CA THR A 26 -3.76 7.30 -11.12
C THR A 26 -3.59 8.74 -10.66
N VAL A 27 -2.40 9.13 -10.19
CA VAL A 27 -2.12 10.53 -9.81
C VAL A 27 -2.37 11.52 -10.94
N TYR A 28 -2.27 11.10 -12.20
CA TYR A 28 -2.57 11.98 -13.35
C TYR A 28 -4.04 12.45 -13.39
N GLY A 29 -4.93 11.70 -12.76
CA GLY A 29 -6.37 12.01 -12.67
C GLY A 29 -6.84 12.47 -11.29
N VAL A 30 -5.92 12.85 -10.41
CA VAL A 30 -6.26 13.28 -9.05
C VAL A 30 -7.12 14.54 -9.07
N THR A 31 -8.15 14.57 -8.23
CA THR A 31 -9.06 15.71 -8.11
C THR A 31 -8.98 16.40 -6.75
N ASN A 32 -8.74 15.66 -5.69
CA ASN A 32 -8.69 16.15 -4.32
C ASN A 32 -7.95 15.17 -3.40
N LEU A 33 -7.65 15.61 -2.17
CA LEU A 33 -7.25 14.72 -1.08
C LEU A 33 -8.44 14.49 -0.14
N TRP A 34 -8.48 13.29 0.45
CA TRP A 34 -9.38 12.92 1.54
C TRP A 34 -8.59 12.82 2.83
N LEU A 35 -9.02 13.54 3.88
CA LEU A 35 -8.56 13.38 5.25
C LEU A 35 -9.76 13.21 6.18
N ASN A 36 -9.60 12.37 7.20
CA ASN A 36 -10.63 12.25 8.23
C ASN A 36 -10.58 13.46 9.16
N PRO A 37 -11.63 14.31 9.20
CA PRO A 37 -11.61 15.56 9.97
C PRO A 37 -11.57 15.36 11.49
N GLU A 38 -11.95 14.17 11.97
CA GLU A 38 -12.04 13.84 13.41
C GLU A 38 -10.85 13.03 13.91
N SER A 39 -9.97 12.63 13.01
CA SER A 39 -8.77 11.87 13.36
C SER A 39 -7.60 12.79 13.70
N MET A 40 -6.68 12.24 14.53
CA MET A 40 -5.45 12.94 14.89
C MET A 40 -4.39 12.80 13.80
N TYR A 41 -3.91 13.93 13.35
CA TYR A 41 -2.77 14.07 12.44
C TYR A 41 -1.59 14.72 13.12
N VAL A 42 -0.43 14.55 12.54
CA VAL A 42 0.79 15.19 13.00
C VAL A 42 1.52 15.89 11.87
N GLU A 43 2.11 17.02 12.17
CA GLU A 43 3.25 17.55 11.44
C GLU A 43 4.49 16.84 11.99
N ALA A 44 5.18 16.08 11.16
CA ALA A 44 6.38 15.35 11.55
C ALA A 44 7.53 15.64 10.59
N ASN A 45 8.75 15.75 11.13
CA ASN A 45 9.94 15.67 10.32
C ASN A 45 10.24 14.18 10.06
N VAL A 46 10.17 13.77 8.80
CA VAL A 46 10.46 12.40 8.36
C VAL A 46 11.66 12.46 7.43
N ASP A 47 12.80 11.95 7.90
CA ASP A 47 14.09 11.96 7.17
C ASP A 47 14.54 13.33 6.64
N GLY A 48 14.08 14.42 7.26
CA GLY A 48 14.41 15.80 6.89
C GLY A 48 13.30 16.54 6.15
N GLU A 49 12.27 15.87 5.69
CA GLU A 49 11.08 16.48 5.09
C GLU A 49 9.96 16.66 6.14
N LYS A 50 9.13 17.67 5.95
CA LYS A 50 7.95 17.92 6.80
C LYS A 50 6.73 17.24 6.19
N TRP A 51 6.25 16.22 6.87
CA TRP A 51 5.08 15.45 6.42
C TRP A 51 3.87 15.68 7.33
N ILE A 52 2.69 15.70 6.74
CA ILE A 52 1.40 15.56 7.44
C ILE A 52 0.92 14.12 7.23
N VAL A 53 0.85 13.38 8.31
CA VAL A 53 0.38 12.00 8.33
C VAL A 53 -0.49 11.77 9.56
N SER A 54 -1.27 10.69 9.60
CA SER A 54 -1.96 10.29 10.82
C SER A 54 -0.96 10.01 11.96
N GLU A 55 -1.38 10.19 13.20
CA GLU A 55 -0.50 9.89 14.35
C GLU A 55 -0.08 8.41 14.36
N ASP A 56 -1.00 7.50 13.99
CA ASP A 56 -0.74 6.06 13.90
C ASP A 56 0.36 5.71 12.89
N SER A 57 0.44 6.42 11.77
CA SER A 57 1.47 6.22 10.76
C SER A 57 2.88 6.48 11.27
N THR A 58 3.04 7.35 12.25
CA THR A 58 4.39 7.68 12.78
C THR A 58 5.09 6.49 13.41
N LYS A 59 4.33 5.60 14.05
CA LYS A 59 4.85 4.36 14.62
C LYS A 59 5.30 3.41 13.50
N LYS A 60 4.48 3.24 12.46
CA LYS A 60 4.81 2.41 11.30
C LYS A 60 6.07 2.88 10.59
N LEU A 61 6.18 4.19 10.34
CA LEU A 61 7.36 4.79 9.69
C LEU A 61 8.64 4.57 10.50
N ARG A 62 8.59 4.70 11.84
CA ARG A 62 9.75 4.41 12.71
C ARG A 62 10.19 2.96 12.64
N GLU A 63 9.24 2.01 12.64
CA GLU A 63 9.54 0.58 12.53
C GLU A 63 10.05 0.20 11.12
N GLN A 64 9.95 1.11 10.15
CA GLN A 64 10.49 0.97 8.79
C GLN A 64 11.77 1.80 8.58
N LEU A 65 12.56 1.99 9.65
CA LEU A 65 13.86 2.65 9.65
C LEU A 65 13.82 4.14 9.30
N ARG A 66 12.65 4.80 9.35
CA ARG A 66 12.53 6.24 9.14
C ARG A 66 12.82 7.01 10.43
N ARG A 67 13.52 8.13 10.31
CA ARG A 67 13.72 9.06 11.42
C ARG A 67 12.51 9.99 11.50
N VAL A 68 11.64 9.77 12.48
CA VAL A 68 10.39 10.51 12.64
C VAL A 68 10.41 11.33 13.93
N LYS A 69 10.35 12.66 13.80
CA LYS A 69 10.21 13.61 14.90
C LYS A 69 8.90 14.37 14.75
N ILE A 70 7.96 14.13 15.65
CA ILE A 70 6.69 14.87 15.69
C ILE A 70 6.98 16.30 16.13
N VAL A 71 6.47 17.27 15.36
CA VAL A 71 6.56 18.71 15.62
C VAL A 71 5.31 19.20 16.35
N ARG A 72 4.13 18.89 15.84
CA ARG A 72 2.84 19.17 16.48
C ARG A 72 1.78 18.14 16.13
N ARG A 73 0.73 18.10 16.96
CA ARG A 73 -0.48 17.30 16.76
C ARG A 73 -1.66 18.20 16.50
N PHE A 74 -2.60 17.74 15.69
CA PHE A 74 -3.81 18.50 15.38
C PHE A 74 -4.91 17.58 14.84
N GLU A 75 -6.16 18.01 14.90
CA GLU A 75 -7.27 17.30 14.28
C GLU A 75 -7.30 17.57 12.77
N GLY A 76 -7.69 16.58 11.97
CA GLY A 76 -7.75 16.69 10.51
C GLY A 76 -8.54 17.90 10.02
N ARG A 77 -9.55 18.33 10.79
CA ARG A 77 -10.35 19.54 10.49
C ARG A 77 -9.53 20.82 10.33
N GLU A 78 -8.35 20.92 10.91
CA GLU A 78 -7.50 22.12 10.78
C GLU A 78 -6.93 22.31 9.36
N VAL A 79 -6.86 21.25 8.58
CA VAL A 79 -6.31 21.26 7.21
C VAL A 79 -7.35 21.00 6.14
N VAL A 80 -8.50 20.44 6.48
CA VAL A 80 -9.65 20.31 5.59
C VAL A 80 -10.09 21.70 5.12
N GLY A 81 -10.40 21.86 3.84
CA GLY A 81 -10.73 23.12 3.19
C GLY A 81 -9.50 23.89 2.63
N LYS A 82 -8.27 23.47 2.95
CA LYS A 82 -7.07 24.02 2.32
C LYS A 82 -6.80 23.37 0.97
N PHE A 83 -5.94 24.01 0.17
CA PHE A 83 -5.52 23.51 -1.13
C PHE A 83 -4.06 23.07 -1.08
N CYS A 84 -3.75 21.98 -1.76
CA CYS A 84 -2.39 21.51 -1.97
C CYS A 84 -2.07 21.37 -3.45
N LYS A 85 -0.78 21.39 -3.78
CA LYS A 85 -0.29 21.21 -5.15
C LYS A 85 -0.19 19.72 -5.48
N ASP A 86 -0.83 19.32 -6.57
CA ASP A 86 -0.57 18.04 -7.24
C ASP A 86 0.87 18.03 -7.77
N PRO A 87 1.70 17.07 -7.40
CA PRO A 87 3.11 17.06 -7.78
C PRO A 87 3.37 16.74 -9.26
N VAL A 88 2.36 16.27 -9.99
CA VAL A 88 2.47 15.88 -11.39
C VAL A 88 2.00 17.01 -12.30
N SER A 89 0.79 17.50 -12.11
CA SER A 89 0.18 18.55 -12.94
C SER A 89 0.45 19.97 -12.45
N GLY A 90 0.81 20.14 -11.17
CA GLY A 90 0.96 21.45 -10.52
C GLY A 90 -0.36 22.15 -10.20
N ARG A 91 -1.50 21.50 -10.41
CA ARG A 91 -2.83 22.05 -10.07
C ARG A 91 -2.99 22.21 -8.55
N ASP A 92 -3.76 23.20 -8.15
CA ASP A 92 -4.26 23.29 -6.79
C ASP A 92 -5.48 22.38 -6.66
N ILE A 93 -5.41 21.44 -5.72
CA ILE A 93 -6.49 20.51 -5.42
C ILE A 93 -6.93 20.68 -3.95
N PRO A 94 -8.23 20.62 -3.65
CA PRO A 94 -8.74 20.80 -2.31
C PRO A 94 -8.48 19.56 -1.42
N ILE A 95 -8.33 19.81 -0.12
CA ILE A 95 -8.36 18.79 0.93
C ILE A 95 -9.79 18.72 1.45
N LEU A 96 -10.46 17.60 1.21
CA LEU A 96 -11.86 17.39 1.53
C LEU A 96 -12.05 16.48 2.75
N PRO A 97 -13.18 16.63 3.48
CA PRO A 97 -13.49 15.76 4.61
C PRO A 97 -13.85 14.36 4.11
N GLY A 98 -13.15 13.35 4.59
CA GLY A 98 -13.36 11.94 4.27
C GLY A 98 -13.44 11.10 5.55
N TRP A 99 -14.64 10.97 6.15
CA TRP A 99 -14.81 10.19 7.41
C TRP A 99 -14.50 8.70 7.23
N PHE A 100 -14.53 8.21 5.98
CA PHE A 100 -14.16 6.84 5.62
C PHE A 100 -12.63 6.59 5.64
N VAL A 101 -11.83 7.65 5.67
CA VAL A 101 -10.37 7.51 5.75
C VAL A 101 -9.99 6.98 7.12
N LYS A 102 -9.38 5.80 7.14
CA LYS A 102 -8.90 5.13 8.34
C LYS A 102 -7.51 5.65 8.72
N PRO A 103 -7.35 6.31 9.87
CA PRO A 103 -6.06 6.88 10.28
C PRO A 103 -4.98 5.81 10.49
N GLU A 104 -5.39 4.59 10.85
CA GLU A 104 -4.51 3.43 11.01
C GLU A 104 -4.07 2.79 9.69
N SER A 105 -4.60 3.22 8.53
CA SER A 105 -4.22 2.67 7.22
C SER A 105 -3.15 3.54 6.57
N ALA A 106 -2.02 2.95 6.22
CA ALA A 106 -0.87 3.58 5.57
C ALA A 106 -0.52 4.94 6.21
N THR A 107 -0.67 6.04 5.49
CA THR A 107 -0.37 7.41 5.97
C THR A 107 -1.57 8.14 6.58
N GLY A 108 -2.79 7.58 6.44
CA GLY A 108 -4.04 8.29 6.78
C GLY A 108 -4.38 9.42 5.80
N VAL A 109 -3.69 9.52 4.67
CA VAL A 109 -3.95 10.47 3.58
C VAL A 109 -4.29 9.70 2.32
N VAL A 110 -5.43 9.98 1.71
CA VAL A 110 -5.90 9.34 0.48
C VAL A 110 -6.07 10.40 -0.60
N TYR A 111 -5.59 10.17 -1.80
CA TYR A 111 -5.91 11.02 -2.94
C TYR A 111 -7.00 10.41 -3.80
N SER A 112 -7.85 11.26 -4.34
CA SER A 112 -9.09 10.91 -5.03
C SER A 112 -8.91 10.89 -6.54
N VAL A 113 -9.40 9.81 -7.17
CA VAL A 113 -9.39 9.63 -8.64
C VAL A 113 -10.76 9.12 -9.13
N PRO A 114 -11.79 9.94 -9.06
CA PRO A 114 -13.19 9.50 -9.24
C PRO A 114 -13.48 8.87 -10.60
N ALA A 115 -12.71 9.18 -11.64
CA ALA A 115 -12.88 8.55 -12.97
C ALA A 115 -12.59 7.04 -12.97
N HIS A 116 -11.73 6.57 -12.04
CA HIS A 116 -11.17 5.20 -12.05
C HIS A 116 -11.28 4.49 -10.70
N ALA A 117 -11.84 5.14 -9.68
CA ALA A 117 -12.06 4.59 -8.36
C ALA A 117 -13.54 4.76 -7.96
N PRO A 118 -14.36 3.69 -7.98
CA PRO A 118 -15.76 3.75 -7.59
C PRO A 118 -16.01 4.39 -6.23
N TYR A 119 -15.20 4.05 -5.22
CA TYR A 119 -15.29 4.66 -3.89
C TYR A 119 -15.09 6.17 -3.92
N ASP A 120 -14.12 6.66 -4.68
CA ASP A 120 -13.83 8.10 -4.77
C ASP A 120 -14.97 8.86 -5.45
N TRP A 121 -15.52 8.26 -6.51
CA TRP A 121 -16.70 8.82 -7.17
C TRP A 121 -17.91 8.89 -6.23
N LEU A 122 -18.20 7.79 -5.53
CA LEU A 122 -19.30 7.73 -4.58
C LEU A 122 -19.12 8.75 -3.45
N ALA A 123 -17.91 8.82 -2.87
CA ALA A 123 -17.60 9.78 -1.82
C ALA A 123 -17.78 11.24 -2.28
N LEU A 124 -17.34 11.56 -3.50
CA LEU A 124 -17.49 12.89 -4.09
C LEU A 124 -18.97 13.22 -4.35
N ARG A 125 -19.72 12.28 -4.94
CA ARG A 125 -21.17 12.41 -5.19
C ARG A 125 -21.96 12.60 -3.89
N ASP A 126 -21.65 11.79 -2.88
CA ASP A 126 -22.31 11.87 -1.57
C ASP A 126 -22.01 13.21 -0.88
N LEU A 127 -20.78 13.71 -1.01
CA LEU A 127 -20.39 15.00 -0.44
C LEU A 127 -21.04 16.17 -1.18
N LYS A 128 -21.18 16.12 -2.52
CA LYS A 128 -21.93 17.10 -3.31
C LYS A 128 -23.38 17.23 -2.82
N SER A 129 -23.99 16.12 -2.40
CA SER A 129 -25.36 16.10 -1.87
C SER A 129 -25.50 16.71 -0.47
N LYS A 130 -24.40 17.04 0.21
CA LYS A 130 -24.35 17.51 1.61
C LYS A 130 -23.65 18.87 1.76
N PRO A 131 -24.12 19.94 1.13
CA PRO A 131 -23.45 21.25 1.15
C PRO A 131 -23.28 21.82 2.56
N GLU A 132 -24.16 21.45 3.50
CA GLU A 132 -24.09 21.90 4.90
C GLU A 132 -22.85 21.30 5.61
N GLU A 133 -22.45 20.07 5.28
CA GLU A 133 -21.24 19.48 5.84
C GLU A 133 -19.98 20.24 5.39
N LEU A 134 -19.96 20.68 4.13
CA LEU A 134 -18.86 21.49 3.59
C LEU A 134 -18.72 22.85 4.29
N ARG A 135 -19.83 23.52 4.51
CA ARG A 135 -19.84 24.83 5.20
C ARG A 135 -19.32 24.76 6.62
N LYS A 136 -19.46 23.63 7.33
CA LYS A 136 -18.86 23.42 8.66
C LYS A 136 -17.33 23.54 8.65
N PHE A 137 -16.68 23.26 7.52
CA PHE A 137 -15.25 23.38 7.31
C PHE A 137 -14.84 24.67 6.57
N GLY A 138 -15.79 25.61 6.36
CA GLY A 138 -15.53 26.82 5.60
C GLY A 138 -15.30 26.60 4.10
N ILE A 139 -15.75 25.45 3.57
CA ILE A 139 -15.62 25.12 2.14
C ILE A 139 -16.85 25.65 1.42
N ASP A 140 -16.64 26.44 0.36
CA ASP A 140 -17.69 26.81 -0.55
C ASP A 140 -18.15 25.57 -1.34
N PRO A 141 -19.42 25.17 -1.27
CA PRO A 141 -19.95 24.06 -2.05
C PRO A 141 -19.67 24.16 -3.56
N ALA A 142 -19.60 25.38 -4.11
CA ALA A 142 -19.28 25.59 -5.53
C ALA A 142 -17.95 24.96 -5.93
N ILE A 143 -16.93 24.94 -5.04
CA ILE A 143 -15.62 24.31 -5.30
C ILE A 143 -15.79 22.83 -5.62
N ILE A 144 -16.70 22.14 -4.93
CA ILE A 144 -16.90 20.70 -5.12
C ILE A 144 -17.78 20.42 -6.33
N GLU A 145 -18.76 21.29 -6.60
CA GLU A 145 -19.57 21.18 -7.82
C GLU A 145 -18.72 21.26 -9.09
N GLU A 146 -17.67 22.08 -9.09
CA GLU A 146 -16.73 22.23 -10.20
C GLU A 146 -15.76 21.05 -10.36
N ILE A 147 -15.68 20.14 -9.37
CA ILE A 147 -14.80 18.96 -9.49
C ILE A 147 -15.40 17.96 -10.48
N GLU A 148 -14.74 17.83 -11.62
CA GLU A 148 -15.07 16.81 -12.62
C GLU A 148 -14.05 15.65 -12.58
N PRO A 149 -14.49 14.40 -12.82
CA PRO A 149 -13.61 13.27 -12.99
C PRO A 149 -12.63 13.48 -14.15
N ILE A 150 -11.39 13.05 -13.97
CA ILE A 150 -10.33 13.17 -14.99
C ILE A 150 -9.93 11.78 -15.44
N SER A 151 -10.22 11.46 -16.67
CA SER A 151 -9.90 10.17 -17.25
C SER A 151 -8.46 10.09 -17.70
N MET A 152 -7.70 9.11 -17.17
CA MET A 152 -6.30 8.88 -17.53
C MET A 152 -6.03 7.48 -18.09
N ILE A 153 -7.00 6.56 -18.00
CA ILE A 153 -6.89 5.20 -18.54
C ILE A 153 -8.04 4.96 -19.51
N ARG A 154 -7.72 4.42 -20.69
CA ARG A 154 -8.71 3.86 -21.61
C ARG A 154 -8.88 2.37 -21.29
N LEU A 155 -10.10 1.93 -21.15
CA LEU A 155 -10.46 0.55 -20.86
C LEU A 155 -11.47 0.06 -21.91
N ASP A 156 -11.14 -0.99 -22.62
CA ASP A 156 -12.02 -1.54 -23.64
C ASP A 156 -13.33 -2.06 -23.02
N GLY A 157 -14.45 -1.73 -23.66
CA GLY A 157 -15.80 -2.05 -23.17
C GLY A 157 -16.36 -1.06 -22.15
N PHE A 158 -15.65 0.03 -21.87
CA PHE A 158 -16.11 1.16 -21.05
C PHE A 158 -15.95 2.47 -21.84
N GLY A 159 -16.72 3.47 -21.44
CA GLY A 159 -16.58 4.82 -21.97
C GLY A 159 -15.44 5.59 -21.30
N GLU A 160 -15.65 6.90 -21.13
CA GLU A 160 -14.60 7.78 -20.62
C GLU A 160 -14.33 7.62 -19.12
N PHE A 161 -15.34 7.27 -18.35
CA PHE A 161 -15.30 7.21 -16.88
C PHE A 161 -15.73 5.84 -16.37
N PRO A 162 -14.86 4.82 -16.41
CA PRO A 162 -15.20 3.44 -16.07
C PRO A 162 -15.80 3.26 -14.67
N ALA A 163 -15.34 4.04 -13.69
CA ALA A 163 -15.85 3.96 -12.32
C ALA A 163 -17.32 4.41 -12.23
N LEU A 164 -17.68 5.50 -12.93
CA LEU A 164 -19.06 6.01 -12.96
C LEU A 164 -19.98 4.98 -13.62
N GLU A 165 -19.57 4.46 -14.76
CA GLU A 165 -20.37 3.49 -15.52
C GLU A 165 -20.65 2.21 -14.73
N VAL A 166 -19.66 1.68 -14.01
CA VAL A 166 -19.85 0.49 -13.16
C VAL A 166 -20.78 0.81 -11.99
N VAL A 167 -20.61 1.96 -11.34
CA VAL A 167 -21.49 2.39 -10.24
C VAL A 167 -22.95 2.47 -10.70
N ASP A 168 -23.19 3.05 -11.88
CA ASP A 168 -24.52 3.18 -12.46
C ASP A 168 -25.09 1.83 -12.90
N ALA A 169 -24.29 0.99 -13.57
CA ALA A 169 -24.73 -0.34 -14.02
C ALA A 169 -25.09 -1.26 -12.84
N MET A 170 -24.35 -1.19 -11.74
CA MET A 170 -24.60 -1.97 -10.53
C MET A 170 -25.65 -1.30 -9.61
N LYS A 171 -26.12 -0.10 -9.96
CA LYS A 171 -27.09 0.69 -9.20
C LYS A 171 -26.65 0.91 -7.75
N ILE A 172 -25.40 1.30 -7.55
CA ILE A 172 -24.82 1.55 -6.24
C ILE A 172 -25.34 2.87 -5.70
N VAL A 173 -25.94 2.84 -4.52
CA VAL A 173 -26.66 3.99 -3.94
C VAL A 173 -25.69 5.00 -3.32
N ASP A 174 -24.76 4.54 -2.48
CA ASP A 174 -23.77 5.38 -1.80
C ASP A 174 -22.47 4.60 -1.51
N GLN A 175 -21.51 5.24 -0.88
CA GLN A 175 -20.21 4.61 -0.57
C GLN A 175 -20.26 3.49 0.49
N ASN A 176 -21.40 3.33 1.20
CA ASN A 176 -21.59 2.26 2.19
C ASN A 176 -22.29 1.03 1.57
N ASP A 177 -22.69 1.11 0.31
CA ASP A 177 -23.26 -0.04 -0.41
C ASP A 177 -22.18 -1.13 -0.55
N PRO A 178 -22.45 -2.38 -0.09
CA PRO A 178 -21.51 -3.50 -0.22
C PRO A 178 -21.02 -3.76 -1.65
N LYS A 179 -21.80 -3.40 -2.65
CA LYS A 179 -21.44 -3.53 -4.07
C LYS A 179 -20.32 -2.57 -4.49
N ALA A 180 -20.03 -1.53 -3.70
CA ALA A 180 -18.96 -0.59 -4.03
C ALA A 180 -17.58 -1.25 -4.03
N GLU A 181 -17.38 -2.24 -3.15
CA GLU A 181 -16.15 -3.04 -3.12
C GLU A 181 -16.02 -3.92 -4.36
N GLU A 182 -17.08 -4.64 -4.72
CA GLU A 182 -17.12 -5.45 -5.94
C GLU A 182 -16.87 -4.62 -7.20
N ALA A 183 -17.49 -3.44 -7.30
CA ALA A 183 -17.26 -2.49 -8.40
C ALA A 183 -15.79 -2.06 -8.49
N THR A 184 -15.18 -1.81 -7.33
CA THR A 184 -13.77 -1.41 -7.25
C THR A 184 -12.84 -2.52 -7.70
N GLU A 185 -13.05 -3.74 -7.24
CA GLU A 185 -12.26 -4.91 -7.67
C GLU A 185 -12.35 -5.14 -9.17
N VAL A 186 -13.57 -5.06 -9.74
CA VAL A 186 -13.79 -5.26 -11.18
C VAL A 186 -13.01 -4.24 -12.00
N ILE A 187 -13.10 -2.95 -11.65
CA ILE A 187 -12.39 -1.88 -12.38
C ILE A 187 -10.88 -2.02 -12.20
N TYR A 188 -10.39 -2.16 -10.97
CA TYR A 188 -8.95 -2.20 -10.69
C TYR A 188 -8.26 -3.37 -11.40
N LYS A 189 -8.87 -4.55 -11.38
CA LYS A 189 -8.34 -5.72 -12.07
C LYS A 189 -8.28 -5.53 -13.58
N LYS A 190 -9.35 -5.01 -14.17
CA LYS A 190 -9.40 -4.77 -15.62
C LYS A 190 -8.41 -3.70 -16.05
N GLU A 191 -8.37 -2.55 -15.36
CA GLU A 191 -7.47 -1.45 -15.69
C GLU A 191 -5.99 -1.85 -15.54
N PHE A 192 -5.65 -2.65 -14.52
CA PHE A 192 -4.28 -3.12 -14.37
C PHE A 192 -3.82 -4.02 -15.51
N HIS A 193 -4.68 -4.94 -15.98
CA HIS A 193 -4.30 -5.94 -17.00
C HIS A 193 -4.46 -5.46 -18.43
N THR A 194 -5.45 -4.61 -18.71
CA THR A 194 -5.83 -4.22 -20.08
C THR A 194 -5.98 -2.71 -20.27
N GLY A 195 -5.80 -1.93 -19.21
CA GLY A 195 -5.92 -0.48 -19.26
C GLY A 195 -4.73 0.16 -19.97
N VAL A 196 -5.01 1.10 -20.89
CA VAL A 196 -4.02 1.84 -21.66
C VAL A 196 -4.03 3.30 -21.23
N LEU A 197 -2.86 3.83 -20.87
CA LEU A 197 -2.70 5.20 -20.42
C LEU A 197 -2.99 6.20 -21.53
N LYS A 198 -3.76 7.26 -21.22
CA LYS A 198 -4.12 8.34 -22.14
C LYS A 198 -3.02 9.42 -22.22
N GLU A 199 -3.17 10.35 -23.16
CA GLU A 199 -2.22 11.46 -23.43
C GLU A 199 -1.87 12.29 -22.20
N ILE A 200 -2.78 12.44 -21.24
CA ILE A 200 -2.54 13.16 -19.99
C ILE A 200 -1.39 12.53 -19.16
N CYS A 201 -1.07 11.26 -19.38
CA CYS A 201 0.04 10.56 -18.72
C CYS A 201 1.41 10.85 -19.39
N GLY A 202 1.47 11.75 -20.36
CA GLY A 202 2.70 12.22 -21.00
C GLY A 202 3.50 11.09 -21.64
N LYS A 203 4.75 10.91 -21.24
CA LYS A 203 5.65 9.89 -21.84
C LYS A 203 5.19 8.43 -21.68
N TYR A 204 4.18 8.19 -20.87
CA TYR A 204 3.60 6.86 -20.64
C TYR A 204 2.34 6.63 -21.48
N ALA A 205 1.87 7.64 -22.22
CA ALA A 205 0.69 7.54 -23.08
C ALA A 205 0.82 6.37 -24.08
N GLY A 206 -0.31 5.69 -24.30
CA GLY A 206 -0.38 4.56 -25.23
C GLY A 206 0.17 3.23 -24.72
N ARG A 207 0.71 3.18 -23.49
CA ARG A 207 1.24 1.96 -22.88
C ARG A 207 0.27 1.35 -21.88
N GLU A 208 0.35 0.04 -21.66
CA GLU A 208 -0.43 -0.64 -20.67
C GLU A 208 0.02 -0.30 -19.23
N VAL A 209 -0.95 -0.23 -18.31
CA VAL A 209 -0.69 0.09 -16.89
C VAL A 209 0.30 -0.89 -16.27
N SER A 210 0.13 -2.19 -16.53
CA SER A 210 0.99 -3.25 -15.99
C SER A 210 2.45 -3.12 -16.41
N GLU A 211 2.72 -2.60 -17.62
CA GLU A 211 4.07 -2.45 -18.16
C GLU A 211 4.83 -1.24 -17.59
N VAL A 212 4.10 -0.18 -17.21
CA VAL A 212 4.73 1.10 -16.84
C VAL A 212 4.90 1.28 -15.35
N LYS A 213 4.21 0.52 -14.52
CA LYS A 213 4.11 0.72 -13.07
C LYS A 213 5.49 0.89 -12.41
N GLU A 214 6.39 -0.06 -12.62
CA GLU A 214 7.73 -0.04 -12.01
C GLU A 214 8.56 1.16 -12.48
N GLN A 215 8.52 1.45 -13.79
CA GLN A 215 9.23 2.59 -14.36
C GLN A 215 8.69 3.91 -13.83
N LEU A 216 7.39 4.03 -13.71
CA LEU A 216 6.71 5.21 -13.18
C LEU A 216 7.09 5.46 -11.72
N ILE A 217 7.11 4.43 -10.88
CA ILE A 217 7.54 4.52 -9.48
C ILE A 217 8.99 5.04 -9.41
N GLN A 218 9.90 4.47 -10.20
CA GLN A 218 11.30 4.89 -10.22
C GLN A 218 11.47 6.34 -10.66
N ASP A 219 10.71 6.76 -11.67
CA ASP A 219 10.77 8.13 -12.16
C ASP A 219 10.21 9.13 -11.14
N PHE A 220 9.15 8.78 -10.45
CA PHE A 220 8.58 9.61 -9.38
C PHE A 220 9.52 9.72 -8.17
N LYS A 221 10.18 8.62 -7.80
CA LYS A 221 11.22 8.63 -6.76
C LYS A 221 12.40 9.53 -7.16
N LYS A 222 12.90 9.43 -8.40
CA LYS A 222 13.99 10.29 -8.91
C LYS A 222 13.62 11.77 -8.93
N ARG A 223 12.36 12.11 -9.20
CA ARG A 223 11.84 13.48 -9.14
C ARG A 223 11.60 13.96 -7.70
N GLY A 224 11.72 13.11 -6.70
CA GLY A 224 11.46 13.44 -5.30
C GLY A 224 9.97 13.64 -4.96
N ILE A 225 9.06 13.25 -5.85
CA ILE A 225 7.60 13.40 -5.67
C ILE A 225 6.92 12.13 -5.13
N ALA A 226 7.66 11.04 -5.02
CA ALA A 226 7.16 9.80 -4.42
C ALA A 226 8.16 9.21 -3.43
N ASP A 227 7.63 8.43 -2.49
CA ASP A 227 8.34 7.59 -1.55
C ASP A 227 7.60 6.25 -1.41
N VAL A 228 8.01 5.38 -0.51
CA VAL A 228 7.35 4.10 -0.26
C VAL A 228 7.23 3.82 1.23
N MET A 229 6.21 3.04 1.58
CA MET A 229 6.09 2.39 2.88
C MET A 229 5.48 1.01 2.72
N TYR A 230 5.67 0.15 3.70
CA TYR A 230 5.01 -1.15 3.75
C TYR A 230 3.89 -1.13 4.77
N ASP A 231 2.75 -1.71 4.43
CA ASP A 231 1.66 -1.90 5.37
C ASP A 231 0.93 -3.22 5.11
N LEU A 232 0.05 -3.57 6.03
CA LEU A 232 -0.83 -4.72 5.87
C LEU A 232 -2.11 -4.25 5.15
N PRO A 233 -2.57 -4.96 4.11
CA PRO A 233 -3.79 -4.58 3.38
C PRO A 233 -5.03 -4.67 4.28
N GLU A 234 -5.00 -5.58 5.25
CA GLU A 234 -6.05 -5.76 6.24
C GLU A 234 -5.48 -5.76 7.66
N PRO A 235 -6.26 -5.37 8.68
CA PRO A 235 -5.84 -5.43 10.07
C PRO A 235 -5.50 -6.86 10.50
N VAL A 236 -4.28 -7.08 10.95
CA VAL A 236 -3.82 -8.35 11.49
C VAL A 236 -3.62 -8.20 13.00
N VAL A 237 -4.18 -9.13 13.76
CA VAL A 237 -4.13 -9.12 15.21
C VAL A 237 -3.32 -10.33 15.70
N CYS A 238 -2.37 -10.08 16.61
CA CYS A 238 -1.62 -11.13 17.29
C CYS A 238 -2.51 -11.93 18.25
N ARG A 239 -2.06 -13.11 18.65
CA ARG A 239 -2.73 -13.91 19.70
C ARG A 239 -2.91 -13.16 21.02
N CYS A 240 -2.12 -12.13 21.29
CA CYS A 240 -2.26 -11.25 22.44
C CYS A 240 -3.23 -10.07 22.19
N THR A 241 -4.03 -10.11 21.14
CA THR A 241 -4.99 -9.07 20.71
C THR A 241 -4.37 -7.73 20.28
N THR A 242 -3.05 -7.64 20.23
CA THR A 242 -2.35 -6.42 19.75
C THR A 242 -2.32 -6.39 18.23
N SER A 243 -2.61 -5.24 17.64
CA SER A 243 -2.50 -5.02 16.19
C SER A 243 -1.06 -5.14 15.73
N CYS A 244 -0.86 -5.89 14.65
CA CYS A 244 0.44 -6.07 14.02
C CYS A 244 0.73 -4.91 13.07
N ILE A 245 2.00 -4.52 12.99
CA ILE A 245 2.50 -3.55 12.01
C ILE A 245 3.72 -4.12 11.30
N VAL A 246 4.01 -3.61 10.11
CA VAL A 246 5.17 -4.04 9.33
C VAL A 246 6.44 -3.41 9.91
N LYS A 247 7.45 -4.24 10.14
CA LYS A 247 8.78 -3.82 10.58
C LYS A 247 9.82 -4.19 9.52
N VAL A 248 10.66 -3.23 9.13
CA VAL A 248 11.83 -3.46 8.28
C VAL A 248 13.04 -3.74 9.16
N LEU A 249 13.73 -4.83 8.89
CA LEU A 249 14.94 -5.24 9.60
C LEU A 249 16.15 -5.08 8.66
N ALA A 250 17.10 -4.23 9.05
CA ALA A 250 18.29 -3.97 8.25
C ALA A 250 19.39 -5.03 8.38
N ASP A 251 19.37 -5.79 9.48
CA ASP A 251 20.45 -6.66 9.93
C ASP A 251 20.01 -8.11 10.20
N GLN A 252 18.98 -8.57 9.49
CA GLN A 252 18.43 -9.92 9.65
C GLN A 252 19.22 -10.94 8.82
N TRP A 253 19.40 -12.14 9.38
CA TRP A 253 19.92 -13.30 8.68
C TRP A 253 18.82 -14.08 7.98
N PHE A 254 19.05 -14.42 6.70
CA PHE A 254 18.09 -15.15 5.88
C PHE A 254 18.70 -16.43 5.30
N LEU A 255 17.91 -17.49 5.27
CA LEU A 255 18.14 -18.63 4.41
C LEU A 255 17.72 -18.26 2.99
N ARG A 256 18.63 -18.36 2.04
CA ARG A 256 18.40 -17.97 0.65
C ARG A 256 17.79 -19.11 -0.15
N TYR A 257 16.52 -19.39 0.10
CA TYR A 257 15.79 -20.45 -0.63
C TYR A 257 15.43 -20.06 -2.09
N SER A 258 15.64 -18.82 -2.49
CA SER A 258 15.52 -18.38 -3.90
C SER A 258 16.71 -18.80 -4.78
N ASP A 259 17.79 -19.34 -4.21
CA ASP A 259 18.96 -19.81 -4.99
C ASP A 259 18.57 -21.01 -5.85
N GLU A 260 18.73 -20.86 -7.20
CA GLU A 260 18.29 -21.92 -8.13
C GLU A 260 19.09 -23.22 -7.96
N ARG A 261 20.38 -23.15 -7.60
CA ARG A 261 21.17 -24.37 -7.33
C ARG A 261 20.65 -25.11 -6.10
N TRP A 262 20.16 -24.37 -5.10
CA TRP A 262 19.50 -24.98 -3.96
C TRP A 262 18.19 -25.64 -4.39
N LYS A 263 17.38 -24.96 -5.18
CA LYS A 263 16.09 -25.49 -5.70
C LYS A 263 16.28 -26.73 -6.57
N GLU A 264 17.30 -26.75 -7.43
CA GLU A 264 17.64 -27.92 -8.23
C GLU A 264 17.97 -29.13 -7.35
N LYS A 265 18.81 -28.93 -6.33
CA LYS A 265 19.14 -30.00 -5.36
C LYS A 265 17.92 -30.47 -4.57
N ALA A 266 17.04 -29.55 -4.18
CA ALA A 266 15.80 -29.89 -3.47
C ALA A 266 14.85 -30.71 -4.35
N ARG A 267 14.71 -30.34 -5.62
CA ARG A 267 13.91 -31.10 -6.60
C ARG A 267 14.50 -32.48 -6.89
N ASP A 268 15.83 -32.58 -7.05
CA ASP A 268 16.52 -33.84 -7.22
C ASP A 268 16.34 -34.77 -6.00
N CYS A 269 16.45 -34.24 -4.79
CA CYS A 269 16.13 -34.98 -3.58
C CYS A 269 14.68 -35.46 -3.58
N LEU A 270 13.73 -34.57 -3.86
CA LEU A 270 12.30 -34.87 -3.90
C LEU A 270 11.95 -35.96 -4.93
N SER A 271 12.60 -35.94 -6.09
CA SER A 271 12.38 -36.94 -7.15
C SER A 271 12.71 -38.36 -6.71
N ARG A 272 13.67 -38.51 -5.79
CA ARG A 272 14.11 -39.81 -5.23
C ARG A 272 13.33 -40.27 -4.00
N MET A 273 12.50 -39.38 -3.41
CA MET A 273 11.70 -39.70 -2.23
C MET A 273 10.47 -40.54 -2.58
N LYS A 274 10.16 -41.55 -1.76
CA LYS A 274 8.84 -42.21 -1.78
C LYS A 274 7.91 -41.42 -0.85
N LEU A 275 6.83 -40.92 -1.42
CA LEU A 275 5.84 -40.10 -0.69
C LEU A 275 4.54 -40.87 -0.54
N TYR A 276 3.89 -40.73 0.62
CA TYR A 276 2.62 -41.36 0.93
C TYR A 276 1.67 -40.32 1.55
N PRO A 277 0.52 -40.04 0.93
CA PRO A 277 0.11 -40.49 -0.41
C PRO A 277 0.91 -39.79 -1.51
N GLU A 278 1.03 -40.41 -2.69
CA GLU A 278 1.87 -39.89 -3.79
C GLU A 278 1.42 -38.49 -4.29
N ASN A 279 0.14 -38.14 -4.16
CA ASN A 279 -0.40 -36.85 -4.59
C ASN A 279 0.18 -35.65 -3.84
N VAL A 280 0.84 -35.83 -2.69
CA VAL A 280 1.51 -34.73 -1.96
C VAL A 280 2.79 -34.27 -2.69
N ARG A 281 3.31 -35.04 -3.64
CA ARG A 281 4.51 -34.68 -4.42
C ARG A 281 4.37 -33.31 -5.07
N LYS A 282 3.23 -33.05 -5.70
CA LYS A 282 2.96 -31.77 -6.34
C LYS A 282 3.02 -30.60 -5.34
N TRP A 283 2.51 -30.79 -4.14
CA TRP A 283 2.58 -29.73 -3.11
C TRP A 283 4.03 -29.42 -2.70
N PHE A 284 4.89 -30.44 -2.56
CA PHE A 284 6.30 -30.21 -2.29
C PHE A 284 7.02 -29.51 -3.44
N GLU A 285 6.73 -29.88 -4.68
CA GLU A 285 7.28 -29.23 -5.88
C GLU A 285 6.86 -27.76 -5.95
N ASP A 286 5.58 -27.48 -5.72
CA ASP A 286 5.03 -26.12 -5.68
C ASP A 286 5.69 -25.30 -4.56
N ILE A 287 5.86 -25.86 -3.36
CA ILE A 287 6.53 -25.23 -2.23
C ILE A 287 7.99 -24.91 -2.58
N VAL A 288 8.74 -25.85 -3.14
CA VAL A 288 10.15 -25.62 -3.55
C VAL A 288 10.23 -24.50 -4.60
N GLY A 289 9.28 -24.46 -5.56
CA GLY A 289 9.19 -23.41 -6.56
C GLY A 289 8.89 -22.03 -5.94
N TRP A 290 8.01 -22.01 -4.99
CA TRP A 290 7.48 -20.82 -4.33
C TRP A 290 8.40 -20.23 -3.25
N LEU A 291 9.24 -21.06 -2.58
CA LEU A 291 10.10 -20.61 -1.51
C LEU A 291 11.01 -19.44 -1.91
N ARG A 292 11.05 -18.45 -1.02
CA ARG A 292 11.93 -17.27 -1.09
C ARG A 292 12.83 -17.22 0.16
N GLU A 293 13.43 -16.07 0.41
CA GLU A 293 14.24 -15.84 1.60
C GLU A 293 13.39 -16.03 2.87
N LYS A 294 13.93 -16.81 3.84
CA LYS A 294 13.30 -17.01 5.14
C LYS A 294 14.20 -16.49 6.25
N ALA A 295 13.70 -15.60 7.08
CA ALA A 295 14.42 -15.17 8.28
C ALA A 295 14.74 -16.38 9.17
N CYS A 296 16.02 -16.51 9.57
CA CYS A 296 16.50 -17.66 10.31
C CYS A 296 17.16 -17.30 11.65
N ALA A 297 17.12 -16.03 12.05
CA ALA A 297 17.69 -15.57 13.30
C ALA A 297 16.75 -14.64 14.06
N ARG A 298 16.94 -14.53 15.38
CA ARG A 298 16.20 -13.65 16.28
C ARG A 298 17.10 -13.15 17.42
N ARG A 299 16.74 -12.02 18.02
CA ARG A 299 17.49 -11.42 19.15
C ARG A 299 16.88 -11.69 20.51
N THR A 300 15.71 -12.32 20.57
CA THR A 300 14.97 -12.55 21.82
C THR A 300 14.51 -14.01 21.92
N GLY A 301 14.34 -14.49 23.17
CA GLY A 301 13.91 -15.84 23.49
C GLY A 301 15.05 -16.82 23.72
N LEU A 302 14.72 -18.09 23.94
CA LEU A 302 15.68 -19.19 24.08
C LEU A 302 16.01 -19.80 22.70
N GLY A 303 17.23 -20.23 22.49
CA GLY A 303 17.65 -20.88 21.26
C GLY A 303 19.17 -21.08 21.18
N THR A 304 19.63 -21.69 20.09
CA THR A 304 21.04 -21.89 19.80
C THR A 304 21.68 -20.56 19.39
N PRO A 305 22.75 -20.08 20.07
CA PRO A 305 23.46 -18.88 19.66
C PRO A 305 24.02 -19.03 18.24
N MET A 306 23.95 -17.96 17.45
CA MET A 306 24.61 -17.93 16.13
C MET A 306 26.11 -17.89 16.31
N PRO A 307 26.89 -18.84 15.71
CA PRO A 307 28.33 -18.93 15.98
C PRO A 307 29.16 -17.78 15.43
N TRP A 308 28.66 -17.03 14.45
CA TRP A 308 29.39 -15.93 13.79
C TRP A 308 28.84 -14.54 14.11
N THR A 309 27.76 -14.43 14.86
CA THR A 309 27.16 -13.12 15.19
C THR A 309 26.65 -13.10 16.63
N SER A 310 27.35 -12.38 17.48
CA SER A 310 26.99 -12.24 18.90
C SER A 310 25.61 -11.56 19.06
N GLY A 311 24.84 -12.02 20.06
CA GLY A 311 23.51 -11.47 20.35
C GLY A 311 22.38 -11.96 19.43
N TRP A 312 22.70 -12.86 18.51
CA TRP A 312 21.70 -13.52 17.66
C TRP A 312 21.57 -15.01 18.02
N MET A 313 20.35 -15.51 17.90
CA MET A 313 20.01 -16.91 18.07
C MET A 313 19.38 -17.45 16.80
N VAL A 314 19.63 -18.72 16.51
CA VAL A 314 18.96 -19.43 15.41
C VAL A 314 17.47 -19.51 15.71
N GLU A 315 16.64 -19.25 14.72
CA GLU A 315 15.20 -19.37 14.81
C GLU A 315 14.80 -20.87 14.96
N THR A 316 13.90 -21.17 15.88
CA THR A 316 13.57 -22.55 16.27
C THR A 316 13.10 -23.46 15.14
N LEU A 317 12.38 -22.93 14.17
CA LEU A 317 11.99 -23.72 12.98
C LEU A 317 13.19 -24.05 12.08
N SER A 318 14.22 -23.20 12.08
CA SER A 318 15.47 -23.48 11.36
C SER A 318 16.33 -24.52 12.06
N ASP A 319 16.39 -24.47 13.40
CA ASP A 319 17.04 -25.53 14.22
C ASP A 319 16.37 -26.89 13.99
N SER A 320 15.04 -26.92 13.96
CA SER A 320 14.30 -28.18 13.88
C SER A 320 14.51 -28.94 12.58
N THR A 321 14.97 -28.29 11.52
CA THR A 321 15.27 -28.96 10.24
C THR A 321 16.44 -29.93 10.32
N ILE A 322 17.35 -29.77 11.31
CA ILE A 322 18.52 -30.62 11.47
C ILE A 322 18.31 -31.75 12.49
N TYR A 323 17.19 -31.84 13.17
CA TYR A 323 16.95 -32.90 14.16
C TYR A 323 17.14 -34.30 13.61
N MET A 324 16.73 -34.55 12.38
CA MET A 324 16.89 -35.86 11.74
C MET A 324 18.38 -36.25 11.62
N ALA A 325 19.24 -35.30 11.28
CA ALA A 325 20.68 -35.52 11.24
C ALA A 325 21.26 -35.59 12.66
N TYR A 326 20.81 -34.75 13.58
CA TYR A 326 21.29 -34.70 14.96
C TYR A 326 21.15 -36.06 15.68
N TYR A 327 19.99 -36.70 15.60
CA TYR A 327 19.79 -38.03 16.19
C TYR A 327 20.74 -39.08 15.65
N THR A 328 21.18 -38.95 14.40
CA THR A 328 22.14 -39.86 13.81
C THR A 328 23.56 -39.62 14.34
N VAL A 329 24.00 -38.35 14.43
CA VAL A 329 25.36 -38.00 14.81
C VAL A 329 25.60 -37.90 16.31
N SER A 330 24.57 -37.66 17.12
CA SER A 330 24.63 -37.47 18.56
C SER A 330 25.10 -38.75 19.32
N ARG A 331 25.15 -39.89 18.63
CA ARG A 331 25.64 -41.16 19.17
C ARG A 331 27.16 -41.24 19.15
N TYR A 332 27.80 -40.45 18.30
CA TYR A 332 29.26 -40.45 18.10
C TYR A 332 29.88 -39.19 18.73
#